data_b015d9d21de6b57406f18822e28d24ff
#
_entry.id   b015d9d21de6b57406f18822e28d24ff
#
_cell.length_a   1.000
_cell.length_b   1.000
_cell.length_c   1.000
_cell.angle_alpha   90.00
_cell.angle_beta   90.00
_cell.angle_gamma   90.00
#
_symmetry.space_group_name_H-M   'P 1'
#
loop_
_entity.id
_entity.type
_entity.pdbx_description
1 polymer ?
#
loop_
_entity_poly.entity_id
_entity_poly.type
_entity_poly.pdbx_seq_one_letter_code
_entity_poly.pdbx_strand_id
1 'polypeptide(L)'
;HAFGDKFIGMMGDHDLGKKSMFGGFGGMRLKSWERCTGSLGLKAFFRLDIEQHVLVGMNSTLIGLPEFVPDCPPEEYETWNALREKHLDTLRDAFESIGRKQRIILFLHDPTAIPYLANIPWVRSKLCQIDATIIGHLHSPLIMQMSRLLAGMPKIQGMGHTALKMSTALQKAREWKPFNVKLVPAPGGIEVWKKGGFGELILRSSDTSSGMHFQIKSLVSEQGL
;
A
#
# COMPACT_ATOMS: atom_id res chain seq x y z
N HIS A 1 -6.24 -22.04 11.23
CA HIS A 1 -6.52 -20.93 10.29
C HIS A 1 -7.93 -20.39 10.53
N ALA A 2 -8.04 -19.25 11.26
CA ALA A 2 -9.34 -18.70 11.68
C ALA A 2 -10.23 -18.23 10.49
N PHE A 3 -9.63 -17.86 9.36
CA PHE A 3 -10.33 -17.31 8.19
C PHE A 3 -10.36 -18.24 6.97
N GLY A 4 -9.63 -19.38 7.01
CA GLY A 4 -9.55 -20.35 5.90
C GLY A 4 -9.18 -19.68 4.56
N ASP A 5 -9.85 -20.09 3.49
CA ASP A 5 -9.63 -19.59 2.12
C ASP A 5 -10.09 -18.15 1.89
N LYS A 6 -10.73 -17.52 2.90
CA LYS A 6 -11.19 -16.13 2.85
C LYS A 6 -10.10 -15.12 3.21
N PHE A 7 -8.89 -15.59 3.54
CA PHE A 7 -7.76 -14.74 3.89
C PHE A 7 -6.84 -14.54 2.69
N ILE A 8 -6.54 -13.27 2.38
CA ILE A 8 -5.50 -12.90 1.42
C ILE A 8 -4.46 -12.06 2.16
N GLY A 9 -3.27 -12.63 2.38
CA GLY A 9 -2.14 -11.91 2.95
C GLY A 9 -1.34 -11.22 1.85
N MET A 10 -1.03 -9.94 2.04
CA MET A 10 -0.08 -9.21 1.20
C MET A 10 1.19 -8.90 1.99
N MET A 11 2.32 -8.87 1.30
CA MET A 11 3.60 -8.53 1.92
C MET A 11 3.82 -7.01 1.95
N GLY A 12 4.35 -6.53 3.07
CA GLY A 12 4.86 -5.18 3.23
C GLY A 12 6.37 -5.10 3.01
N ASP A 13 6.92 -3.91 3.14
CA ASP A 13 8.35 -3.65 2.98
C ASP A 13 9.21 -4.28 4.09
N HIS A 14 8.69 -4.33 5.32
CA HIS A 14 9.35 -5.00 6.44
C HIS A 14 9.44 -6.52 6.28
N ASP A 15 8.44 -7.14 5.65
CA ASP A 15 8.47 -8.56 5.33
C ASP A 15 9.61 -8.92 4.37
N LEU A 16 9.97 -7.96 3.51
CA LEU A 16 11.09 -8.08 2.55
C LEU A 16 12.46 -7.80 3.18
N GLY A 17 12.51 -7.44 4.47
CA GLY A 17 13.73 -7.23 5.23
C GLY A 17 14.18 -5.77 5.33
N LYS A 18 13.34 -4.79 4.99
CA LYS A 18 13.66 -3.37 5.15
C LYS A 18 14.08 -3.06 6.58
N LYS A 19 15.09 -2.21 6.74
CA LYS A 19 15.57 -1.76 8.05
C LYS A 19 14.50 -0.99 8.80
N SER A 20 14.36 -1.30 10.10
CA SER A 20 13.57 -0.50 11.03
C SER A 20 14.16 0.90 11.19
N MET A 21 13.33 1.87 11.55
CA MET A 21 13.76 3.24 11.88
C MET A 21 14.72 3.28 13.09
N PHE A 22 14.66 2.28 13.96
CA PHE A 22 15.51 2.18 15.15
C PHE A 22 16.82 1.42 14.91
N GLY A 23 17.18 1.20 13.66
CA GLY A 23 18.39 0.46 13.28
C GLY A 23 18.15 -1.04 13.17
N GLY A 24 19.24 -1.78 12.97
CA GLY A 24 19.22 -3.24 12.80
C GLY A 24 19.91 -3.69 11.53
N PHE A 25 20.24 -4.97 11.48
CA PHE A 25 20.78 -5.62 10.29
C PHE A 25 19.59 -5.96 9.36
N GLY A 26 19.50 -5.28 8.25
CA GLY A 26 18.42 -5.53 7.32
C GLY A 26 18.65 -4.84 5.99
N GLY A 27 17.71 -4.96 5.15
CA GLY A 27 17.68 -4.48 3.78
C GLY A 27 16.85 -5.46 2.97
N MET A 28 16.37 -5.06 1.81
CA MET A 28 15.63 -5.96 0.94
C MET A 28 16.50 -7.17 0.57
N ARG A 29 15.90 -8.37 0.68
CA ARG A 29 16.56 -9.64 0.40
C ARG A 29 15.65 -10.55 -0.42
N LEU A 30 16.19 -11.14 -1.49
CA LEU A 30 15.47 -12.14 -2.29
C LEU A 30 15.05 -13.35 -1.45
N LYS A 31 15.88 -13.77 -0.51
CA LYS A 31 15.53 -14.84 0.44
C LYS A 31 14.26 -14.51 1.26
N SER A 32 14.06 -13.24 1.62
CA SER A 32 12.82 -12.81 2.30
C SER A 32 11.63 -12.87 1.35
N TRP A 33 11.80 -12.47 0.11
CA TRP A 33 10.79 -12.61 -0.93
C TRP A 33 10.37 -14.06 -1.13
N GLU A 34 11.33 -14.97 -1.29
CA GLU A 34 11.07 -16.41 -1.44
C GLU A 34 10.32 -16.99 -0.24
N ARG A 35 10.71 -16.61 0.98
CA ARG A 35 10.00 -17.00 2.20
C ARG A 35 8.57 -16.47 2.21
N CYS A 36 8.36 -15.21 1.88
CA CYS A 36 7.03 -14.60 1.87
C CYS A 36 6.11 -15.25 0.85
N THR A 37 6.59 -15.46 -0.37
CA THR A 37 5.78 -16.03 -1.46
C THR A 37 5.61 -17.55 -1.34
N GLY A 38 6.64 -18.27 -0.93
CA GLY A 38 6.64 -19.72 -0.81
C GLY A 38 6.06 -20.17 0.53
N SER A 39 6.80 -19.96 1.63
CA SER A 39 6.45 -20.53 2.93
C SER A 39 5.24 -19.87 3.59
N LEU A 40 5.09 -18.54 3.46
CA LEU A 40 4.00 -17.80 4.08
C LEU A 40 2.79 -17.63 3.16
N GLY A 41 2.92 -17.92 1.88
CA GLY A 41 1.84 -17.79 0.89
C GLY A 41 1.33 -16.37 0.68
N LEU A 42 2.15 -15.35 1.05
CA LEU A 42 1.79 -13.95 0.85
C LEU A 42 1.79 -13.61 -0.64
N LYS A 43 0.88 -12.74 -1.03
CA LYS A 43 0.69 -12.35 -2.42
C LYS A 43 1.37 -11.02 -2.72
N ALA A 44 2.03 -10.94 -3.90
CA ALA A 44 2.47 -9.66 -4.46
C ALA A 44 1.33 -8.94 -5.19
N PHE A 45 0.39 -9.72 -5.69
CA PHE A 45 -0.76 -9.26 -6.44
C PHE A 45 -1.97 -10.13 -6.12
N PHE A 46 -3.14 -9.48 -6.01
CA PHE A 46 -4.43 -10.15 -6.11
C PHE A 46 -5.44 -9.28 -6.85
N ARG A 47 -6.42 -9.91 -7.43
CA ARG A 47 -7.62 -9.27 -7.99
C ARG A 47 -8.84 -10.05 -7.55
N LEU A 48 -9.85 -9.31 -7.10
CA LEU A 48 -11.18 -9.84 -6.79
C LEU A 48 -12.21 -8.97 -7.50
N ASP A 49 -13.02 -9.59 -8.32
CA ASP A 49 -14.14 -8.93 -8.98
C ASP A 49 -15.41 -9.24 -8.18
N ILE A 50 -16.02 -8.20 -7.62
CA ILE A 50 -17.24 -8.27 -6.82
C ILE A 50 -18.26 -7.33 -7.45
N GLU A 51 -19.14 -7.89 -8.27
CA GLU A 51 -20.13 -7.13 -9.04
C GLU A 51 -19.48 -6.01 -9.85
N GLN A 52 -19.80 -4.75 -9.53
CA GLN A 52 -19.20 -3.58 -10.19
C GLN A 52 -17.86 -3.15 -9.61
N HIS A 53 -17.40 -3.76 -8.51
CA HIS A 53 -16.15 -3.39 -7.86
C HIS A 53 -15.03 -4.36 -8.22
N VAL A 54 -13.85 -3.81 -8.48
CA VAL A 54 -12.62 -4.58 -8.70
C VAL A 54 -11.64 -4.20 -7.59
N LEU A 55 -11.33 -5.15 -6.74
CA LEU A 55 -10.36 -5.01 -5.67
C LEU A 55 -9.00 -5.46 -6.20
N VAL A 56 -8.02 -4.58 -6.17
CA VAL A 56 -6.67 -4.85 -6.68
C VAL A 56 -5.66 -4.61 -5.58
N GLY A 57 -5.02 -5.69 -5.14
CA GLY A 57 -3.87 -5.61 -4.25
C GLY A 57 -2.57 -5.67 -5.03
N MET A 58 -1.62 -4.80 -4.67
CA MET A 58 -0.34 -4.71 -5.37
C MET A 58 0.81 -4.45 -4.41
N ASN A 59 1.98 -4.99 -4.72
CA ASN A 59 3.18 -4.81 -3.92
C ASN A 59 3.77 -3.42 -4.14
N SER A 60 3.60 -2.55 -3.14
CA SER A 60 4.10 -1.16 -3.19
C SER A 60 5.61 -1.07 -3.28
N THR A 61 6.34 -2.00 -2.66
CA THR A 61 7.82 -2.01 -2.67
C THR A 61 8.36 -2.28 -4.07
N LEU A 62 7.75 -3.22 -4.82
CA LEU A 62 8.15 -3.47 -6.22
C LEU A 62 7.86 -2.26 -7.10
N ILE A 63 6.68 -1.64 -6.97
CA ILE A 63 6.31 -0.46 -7.75
C ILE A 63 7.26 0.70 -7.45
N GLY A 64 7.51 0.96 -6.17
CA GLY A 64 8.41 2.01 -5.69
C GLY A 64 9.88 1.59 -5.59
N LEU A 65 10.30 0.50 -6.23
CA LEU A 65 11.65 -0.05 -6.13
C LEU A 65 12.77 0.99 -6.27
N PRO A 66 12.69 2.00 -7.16
CA PRO A 66 13.74 3.02 -7.24
C PRO A 66 14.03 3.76 -5.94
N GLU A 67 13.03 3.90 -5.04
CA GLU A 67 13.24 4.49 -3.71
C GLU A 67 13.87 3.50 -2.70
N PHE A 68 13.85 2.21 -3.01
CA PHE A 68 14.38 1.14 -2.17
C PHE A 68 15.74 0.59 -2.63
N VAL A 69 16.26 1.06 -3.76
CA VAL A 69 17.58 0.65 -4.29
C VAL A 69 18.70 0.71 -3.24
N PRO A 70 18.79 1.76 -2.39
CA PRO A 70 19.83 1.81 -1.36
C PRO A 70 19.71 0.70 -0.28
N ASP A 71 18.56 0.04 -0.19
CA ASP A 71 18.32 -1.05 0.74
C ASP A 71 18.54 -2.43 0.10
N CYS A 72 18.76 -2.48 -1.23
CA CYS A 72 19.05 -3.71 -1.97
C CYS A 72 20.55 -4.02 -2.01
N PRO A 73 20.96 -5.29 -1.85
CA PRO A 73 22.30 -5.71 -2.22
C PRO A 73 22.52 -5.49 -3.72
N PRO A 74 23.67 -4.95 -4.12
CA PRO A 74 23.95 -4.72 -5.55
C PRO A 74 23.80 -5.98 -6.42
N GLU A 75 24.20 -7.13 -5.89
CA GLU A 75 24.12 -8.43 -6.55
C GLU A 75 22.68 -8.93 -6.76
N GLU A 76 21.71 -8.43 -5.99
CA GLU A 76 20.30 -8.82 -6.11
C GLU A 76 19.48 -7.84 -6.98
N TYR A 77 20.04 -6.67 -7.33
CA TYR A 77 19.27 -5.59 -7.95
C TYR A 77 18.64 -5.99 -9.30
N GLU A 78 19.37 -6.68 -10.15
CA GLU A 78 18.88 -7.17 -11.44
C GLU A 78 17.63 -8.04 -11.27
N THR A 79 17.67 -8.94 -10.28
CA THR A 79 16.53 -9.83 -9.98
C THR A 79 15.35 -9.04 -9.43
N TRP A 80 15.57 -8.08 -8.54
CA TRP A 80 14.53 -7.19 -8.05
C TRP A 80 13.88 -6.39 -9.18
N ASN A 81 14.69 -5.89 -10.12
CA ASN A 81 14.16 -5.17 -11.27
C ASN A 81 13.32 -6.08 -12.19
N ALA A 82 13.77 -7.31 -12.44
CA ALA A 82 12.98 -8.29 -13.19
C ALA A 82 11.64 -8.61 -12.51
N LEU A 83 11.63 -8.77 -11.18
CA LEU A 83 10.40 -8.95 -10.40
C LEU A 83 9.47 -7.74 -10.52
N ARG A 84 10.03 -6.53 -10.49
CA ARG A 84 9.27 -5.29 -10.69
C ARG A 84 8.60 -5.24 -12.06
N GLU A 85 9.34 -5.46 -13.13
CA GLU A 85 8.81 -5.43 -14.50
C GLU A 85 7.69 -6.45 -14.67
N LYS A 86 7.90 -7.68 -14.22
CA LYS A 86 6.86 -8.72 -14.22
C LYS A 86 5.62 -8.30 -13.44
N HIS A 87 5.80 -7.64 -12.29
CA HIS A 87 4.69 -7.15 -11.48
C HIS A 87 3.93 -6.03 -12.19
N LEU A 88 4.63 -5.09 -12.84
CA LEU A 88 4.03 -4.02 -13.62
C LEU A 88 3.26 -4.55 -14.84
N ASP A 89 3.76 -5.58 -15.52
CA ASP A 89 3.03 -6.24 -16.62
C ASP A 89 1.73 -6.89 -16.11
N THR A 90 1.81 -7.62 -14.98
CA THR A 90 0.61 -8.20 -14.34
C THR A 90 -0.43 -7.13 -13.99
N LEU A 91 0.02 -5.98 -13.47
CA LEU A 91 -0.85 -4.85 -13.15
C LEU A 91 -1.45 -4.22 -14.41
N ARG A 92 -0.68 -4.09 -15.49
CA ARG A 92 -1.15 -3.57 -16.77
C ARG A 92 -2.31 -4.40 -17.28
N ASP A 93 -2.13 -5.72 -17.40
CA ASP A 93 -3.16 -6.64 -17.86
C ASP A 93 -4.43 -6.56 -17.01
N ALA A 94 -4.25 -6.47 -15.69
CA ALA A 94 -5.36 -6.31 -14.76
C ALA A 94 -6.11 -5.01 -14.98
N PHE A 95 -5.42 -3.86 -15.12
CA PHE A 95 -6.04 -2.55 -15.30
C PHE A 95 -6.70 -2.40 -16.67
N GLU A 96 -6.08 -2.91 -17.74
CA GLU A 96 -6.61 -2.84 -19.09
C GLU A 96 -7.92 -3.63 -19.23
N SER A 97 -8.05 -4.75 -18.50
CA SER A 97 -9.26 -5.56 -18.47
C SER A 97 -10.42 -4.97 -17.63
N ILE A 98 -10.18 -3.92 -16.84
CA ILE A 98 -11.25 -3.26 -16.06
C ILE A 98 -12.19 -2.49 -16.99
N GLY A 99 -13.47 -2.84 -16.94
CA GLY A 99 -14.51 -2.21 -17.74
C GLY A 99 -14.80 -0.76 -17.30
N ARG A 100 -15.34 0.05 -18.21
CA ARG A 100 -15.62 1.48 -17.97
C ARG A 100 -16.61 1.74 -16.83
N LYS A 101 -17.51 0.80 -16.53
CA LYS A 101 -18.52 0.90 -15.48
C LYS A 101 -18.04 0.36 -14.15
N GLN A 102 -16.92 -0.35 -14.12
CA GLN A 102 -16.37 -0.91 -12.89
C GLN A 102 -15.67 0.15 -12.04
N ARG A 103 -15.75 -0.03 -10.74
CA ARG A 103 -15.12 0.83 -9.73
C ARG A 103 -13.93 0.09 -9.11
N ILE A 104 -12.87 0.80 -8.84
CA ILE A 104 -11.58 0.22 -8.42
C ILE A 104 -11.31 0.56 -6.96
N ILE A 105 -10.93 -0.44 -6.18
CA ILE A 105 -10.42 -0.29 -4.83
C ILE A 105 -9.02 -0.86 -4.79
N LEU A 106 -8.04 -0.01 -4.50
CA LEU A 106 -6.63 -0.40 -4.45
C LEU A 106 -6.22 -0.74 -3.02
N PHE A 107 -5.36 -1.74 -2.87
CA PHE A 107 -4.72 -2.11 -1.62
C PHE A 107 -3.21 -2.04 -1.79
N LEU A 108 -2.59 -1.20 -0.98
CA LEU A 108 -1.15 -0.96 -0.94
C LEU A 108 -0.66 -1.06 0.51
N HIS A 109 0.55 -1.52 0.70
CA HIS A 109 1.17 -1.43 2.03
C HIS A 109 1.70 -0.01 2.29
N ASP A 110 2.38 0.58 1.32
CA ASP A 110 3.18 1.80 1.46
C ASP A 110 2.80 2.85 0.39
N PRO A 111 2.68 4.14 0.75
CA PRO A 111 2.32 5.20 -0.18
C PRO A 111 3.42 5.58 -1.19
N THR A 112 4.66 5.12 -1.02
CA THR A 112 5.77 5.37 -1.96
C THR A 112 5.48 4.90 -3.38
N ALA A 113 4.58 3.94 -3.55
CA ALA A 113 4.14 3.48 -4.87
C ALA A 113 3.28 4.51 -5.62
N ILE A 114 2.54 5.39 -4.92
CA ILE A 114 1.53 6.27 -5.55
C ILE A 114 2.14 7.22 -6.59
N PRO A 115 3.26 7.90 -6.34
CA PRO A 115 3.90 8.76 -7.34
C PRO A 115 4.29 8.02 -8.61
N TYR A 116 4.70 6.75 -8.49
CA TYR A 116 5.02 5.92 -9.65
C TYR A 116 3.76 5.53 -10.42
N LEU A 117 2.70 5.09 -9.71
CA LEU A 117 1.40 4.77 -10.31
C LEU A 117 0.79 5.98 -11.02
N ALA A 118 0.89 7.17 -10.43
CA ALA A 118 0.37 8.41 -11.00
C ALA A 118 1.01 8.77 -12.35
N ASN A 119 2.21 8.28 -12.63
CA ASN A 119 2.91 8.52 -13.89
C ASN A 119 2.68 7.43 -14.94
N ILE A 120 2.00 6.33 -14.61
CA ILE A 120 1.74 5.23 -15.52
C ILE A 120 0.48 5.52 -16.36
N PRO A 121 0.57 5.56 -17.71
CA PRO A 121 -0.55 5.97 -18.57
C PRO A 121 -1.82 5.13 -18.39
N TRP A 122 -1.72 3.80 -18.26
CA TRP A 122 -2.86 2.93 -18.08
C TRP A 122 -3.50 3.05 -16.68
N VAL A 123 -2.75 3.45 -15.63
CA VAL A 123 -3.33 3.83 -14.32
C VAL A 123 -4.05 5.18 -14.43
N ARG A 124 -3.41 6.17 -15.06
CA ARG A 124 -3.98 7.51 -15.23
C ARG A 124 -5.34 7.49 -15.94
N SER A 125 -5.48 6.63 -16.93
CA SER A 125 -6.75 6.48 -17.67
C SER A 125 -7.89 5.96 -16.80
N LYS A 126 -7.60 5.36 -15.65
CA LYS A 126 -8.56 4.77 -14.71
C LYS A 126 -8.75 5.56 -13.41
N LEU A 127 -8.07 6.70 -13.22
CA LEU A 127 -8.12 7.46 -11.96
C LEU A 127 -9.56 7.83 -11.55
N CYS A 128 -10.42 8.19 -12.49
CA CYS A 128 -11.82 8.50 -12.19
C CYS A 128 -12.65 7.29 -11.73
N GLN A 129 -12.16 6.07 -11.94
CA GLN A 129 -12.79 4.84 -11.49
C GLN A 129 -12.30 4.40 -10.10
N ILE A 130 -11.23 5.02 -9.54
CA ILE A 130 -10.67 4.66 -8.24
C ILE A 130 -11.52 5.29 -7.13
N ASP A 131 -12.26 4.45 -6.40
CA ASP A 131 -13.07 4.86 -5.27
C ASP A 131 -12.26 5.03 -3.99
N ALA A 132 -11.26 4.17 -3.79
CA ALA A 132 -10.37 4.25 -2.65
C ALA A 132 -9.04 3.55 -2.92
N THR A 133 -8.00 4.04 -2.24
CA THR A 133 -6.70 3.37 -2.09
C THR A 133 -6.43 3.17 -0.60
N ILE A 134 -6.47 1.92 -0.17
CA ILE A 134 -6.31 1.52 1.23
C ILE A 134 -4.84 1.24 1.49
N ILE A 135 -4.26 1.95 2.47
CA ILE A 135 -2.83 1.86 2.82
C ILE A 135 -2.67 1.48 4.28
N GLY A 136 -1.85 0.46 4.54
CA GLY A 136 -1.61 -0.10 5.87
C GLY A 136 -0.38 0.42 6.62
N HIS A 137 0.59 1.00 5.93
CA HIS A 137 1.92 1.29 6.51
C HIS A 137 1.96 2.47 7.49
N LEU A 138 1.16 3.50 7.31
CA LEU A 138 1.31 4.77 8.03
C LEU A 138 0.56 4.87 9.35
N HIS A 139 -0.10 3.85 9.80
CA HIS A 139 -0.73 3.60 11.11
C HIS A 139 -1.35 4.81 11.86
N SER A 140 -1.23 6.06 11.39
CA SER A 140 -1.65 7.25 12.11
C SER A 140 -2.38 8.27 11.23
N PRO A 141 -3.63 8.65 11.60
CA PRO A 141 -4.34 9.76 10.97
C PRO A 141 -3.58 11.10 11.04
N LEU A 142 -2.74 11.26 12.07
CA LEU A 142 -1.90 12.45 12.25
C LEU A 142 -0.91 12.61 11.09
N ILE A 143 -0.32 11.50 10.61
CA ILE A 143 0.60 11.53 9.47
C ILE A 143 -0.12 12.01 8.21
N MET A 144 -1.39 11.63 8.01
CA MET A 144 -2.17 12.12 6.88
C MET A 144 -2.49 13.62 6.99
N GLN A 145 -2.80 14.12 8.19
CA GLN A 145 -3.01 15.56 8.41
C GLN A 145 -1.70 16.33 8.20
N MET A 146 -0.60 15.84 8.75
CA MET A 146 0.74 16.41 8.53
C MET A 146 1.16 16.34 7.06
N SER A 147 0.83 15.27 6.33
CA SER A 147 1.15 15.16 4.92
C SER A 147 0.48 16.25 4.07
N ARG A 148 -0.75 16.63 4.41
CA ARG A 148 -1.46 17.72 3.74
C ARG A 148 -0.85 19.10 4.05
N LEU A 149 -0.37 19.30 5.27
CA LEU A 149 0.31 20.52 5.70
C LEU A 149 1.74 20.61 5.14
N LEU A 150 2.44 19.48 5.06
CA LEU A 150 3.82 19.39 4.59
C LEU A 150 3.93 19.12 3.08
N ALA A 151 2.81 18.99 2.39
CA ALA A 151 2.77 18.80 0.94
C ALA A 151 3.40 20.01 0.21
N GLY A 152 4.57 19.80 -0.37
CA GLY A 152 5.34 20.83 -1.05
C GLY A 152 6.53 21.39 -0.26
N MET A 153 6.78 20.92 0.97
CA MET A 153 8.01 21.27 1.69
C MET A 153 9.25 20.61 1.06
N PRO A 154 10.42 21.27 1.15
CA PRO A 154 11.65 20.70 0.63
C PRO A 154 12.03 19.39 1.35
N LYS A 155 12.75 18.53 0.63
CA LYS A 155 13.25 17.24 1.19
C LYS A 155 14.13 17.51 2.41
N ILE A 156 13.88 16.80 3.50
CA ILE A 156 14.72 16.86 4.70
C ILE A 156 15.94 15.97 4.43
N GLN A 157 17.08 16.61 4.19
CA GLN A 157 18.37 15.93 4.01
C GLN A 157 19.07 15.83 5.38
N GLY A 158 19.69 14.70 5.67
CA GLY A 158 20.55 14.52 6.85
C GLY A 158 19.94 13.76 8.03
N MET A 159 18.69 13.35 7.98
CA MET A 159 18.03 12.56 9.04
C MET A 159 17.86 11.05 8.71
N GLY A 160 18.69 10.52 7.84
CA GLY A 160 18.68 9.10 7.45
C GLY A 160 17.66 8.77 6.34
N HIS A 161 17.80 7.56 5.75
CA HIS A 161 17.03 7.13 4.58
C HIS A 161 15.51 7.09 4.83
N THR A 162 15.08 6.70 6.01
CA THR A 162 13.66 6.60 6.36
C THR A 162 12.99 7.98 6.39
N ALA A 163 13.66 8.98 6.98
CA ALA A 163 13.16 10.35 7.01
C ALA A 163 13.11 10.96 5.60
N LEU A 164 14.10 10.66 4.76
CA LEU A 164 14.13 11.09 3.38
C LEU A 164 12.98 10.48 2.57
N LYS A 165 12.71 9.18 2.70
CA LYS A 165 11.58 8.50 2.04
C LYS A 165 10.24 9.09 2.49
N MET A 166 10.07 9.27 3.79
CA MET A 166 8.86 9.89 4.35
C MET A 166 8.66 11.31 3.82
N SER A 167 9.69 12.16 3.86
CA SER A 167 9.59 13.54 3.36
C SER A 167 9.34 13.59 1.85
N THR A 168 9.90 12.66 1.08
CA THR A 168 9.63 12.56 -0.36
C THR A 168 8.19 12.14 -0.62
N ALA A 169 7.67 11.16 0.10
CA ALA A 169 6.27 10.75 0.00
C ALA A 169 5.32 11.90 0.38
N LEU A 170 5.64 12.65 1.44
CA LEU A 170 4.86 13.81 1.88
C LEU A 170 4.92 14.97 0.87
N GLN A 171 6.08 15.23 0.29
CA GLN A 171 6.22 16.24 -0.77
C GLN A 171 5.33 15.93 -1.97
N LYS A 172 5.20 14.65 -2.32
CA LYS A 172 4.36 14.16 -3.41
C LYS A 172 2.91 13.87 -2.99
N ALA A 173 2.51 14.22 -1.76
CA ALA A 173 1.17 13.94 -1.24
C ALA A 173 0.03 14.58 -2.07
N ARG A 174 0.33 15.61 -2.88
CA ARG A 174 -0.63 16.16 -3.86
C ARG A 174 -1.08 15.11 -4.87
N GLU A 175 -0.22 14.13 -5.20
CA GLU A 175 -0.52 13.04 -6.11
C GLU A 175 -1.48 12.01 -5.50
N TRP A 176 -1.67 12.02 -4.16
CA TRP A 176 -2.59 11.11 -3.47
C TRP A 176 -4.06 11.44 -3.66
N LYS A 177 -4.36 12.72 -3.94
CA LYS A 177 -5.76 13.19 -4.07
C LYS A 177 -6.56 12.39 -5.12
N PRO A 178 -6.04 12.16 -6.34
CA PRO A 178 -6.75 11.38 -7.35
C PRO A 178 -6.95 9.91 -6.96
N PHE A 179 -6.13 9.39 -6.04
CA PHE A 179 -6.21 8.01 -5.56
C PHE A 179 -7.15 7.81 -4.37
N ASN A 180 -7.75 8.89 -3.83
CA ASN A 180 -8.67 8.81 -2.70
C ASN A 180 -8.12 7.95 -1.54
N VAL A 181 -6.92 8.29 -1.05
CA VAL A 181 -6.17 7.52 -0.06
C VAL A 181 -6.89 7.44 1.27
N LYS A 182 -6.99 6.22 1.81
CA LYS A 182 -7.51 5.87 3.14
C LYS A 182 -6.43 5.14 3.91
N LEU A 183 -6.07 5.62 5.10
CA LEU A 183 -5.10 4.96 5.97
C LEU A 183 -5.81 4.01 6.94
N VAL A 184 -5.24 2.83 7.13
CA VAL A 184 -5.72 1.84 8.09
C VAL A 184 -4.75 1.78 9.26
N PRO A 185 -5.22 1.84 10.51
CA PRO A 185 -4.37 1.67 11.69
C PRO A 185 -3.84 0.23 11.78
N ALA A 186 -2.70 0.06 12.45
CA ALA A 186 -2.18 -1.27 12.71
C ALA A 186 -3.06 -2.01 13.71
N PRO A 187 -3.36 -3.29 13.49
CA PRO A 187 -4.10 -4.12 14.43
C PRO A 187 -3.24 -4.63 15.59
N GLY A 188 -1.92 -4.38 15.59
CA GLY A 188 -0.98 -4.90 16.58
C GLY A 188 0.17 -3.95 16.89
N GLY A 189 1.02 -4.34 17.85
CA GLY A 189 2.20 -3.58 18.27
C GLY A 189 1.91 -2.45 19.27
N ILE A 190 2.87 -1.55 19.45
CA ILE A 190 2.76 -0.39 20.37
C ILE A 190 1.60 0.54 19.98
N GLU A 191 1.22 0.56 18.73
CA GLU A 191 0.11 1.37 18.21
C GLU A 191 -1.26 0.94 18.75
N VAL A 192 -1.42 -0.33 19.15
CA VAL A 192 -2.67 -0.83 19.79
C VAL A 192 -3.01 -0.04 21.05
N TRP A 193 -2.00 0.36 21.83
CA TRP A 193 -2.17 1.15 23.06
C TRP A 193 -2.68 2.56 22.78
N LYS A 194 -2.52 3.04 21.56
CA LYS A 194 -2.89 4.41 21.20
C LYS A 194 -4.17 4.52 20.40
N LYS A 195 -4.56 3.58 19.56
CA LYS A 195 -5.79 3.54 18.74
C LYS A 195 -5.66 2.45 17.66
N GLY A 196 -5.16 1.26 17.99
CA GLY A 196 -5.14 0.11 17.08
C GLY A 196 -6.51 -0.22 16.54
N GLY A 197 -6.57 -0.74 15.33
CA GLY A 197 -7.85 -1.02 14.69
C GLY A 197 -7.71 -1.73 13.36
N PHE A 198 -8.82 -1.85 12.67
CA PHE A 198 -8.89 -2.41 11.32
C PHE A 198 -9.86 -1.62 10.45
N GLY A 199 -9.67 -1.71 9.14
CA GLY A 199 -10.60 -1.16 8.17
C GLY A 199 -11.70 -2.16 7.85
N GLU A 200 -12.95 -1.72 7.87
CA GLU A 200 -14.10 -2.46 7.36
C GLU A 200 -14.56 -1.82 6.05
N LEU A 201 -14.59 -2.61 4.99
CA LEU A 201 -15.07 -2.21 3.68
C LEU A 201 -16.38 -2.93 3.37
N ILE A 202 -17.46 -2.16 3.23
CA ILE A 202 -18.77 -2.67 2.88
C ILE A 202 -19.08 -2.25 1.44
N LEU A 203 -19.28 -3.24 0.58
CA LEU A 203 -19.70 -3.05 -0.81
C LEU A 203 -21.18 -3.37 -0.90
N ARG A 204 -21.94 -2.47 -1.48
CA ARG A 204 -23.38 -2.66 -1.69
C ARG A 204 -23.67 -2.65 -3.17
N SER A 205 -24.47 -3.59 -3.61
CA SER A 205 -25.09 -3.55 -4.93
C SER A 205 -26.17 -2.48 -4.92
N SER A 206 -26.01 -1.43 -5.71
CA SER A 206 -27.07 -0.45 -5.91
C SER A 206 -27.01 0.12 -7.31
N ASP A 207 -28.17 0.20 -7.96
CA ASP A 207 -28.29 0.74 -9.32
C ASP A 207 -28.06 2.26 -9.42
N THR A 208 -27.91 2.97 -8.30
CA THR A 208 -27.98 4.44 -8.28
C THR A 208 -26.81 5.19 -7.66
N SER A 209 -25.87 4.52 -6.95
CA SER A 209 -24.65 5.16 -6.44
C SER A 209 -23.58 4.13 -6.10
N SER A 210 -22.31 4.54 -6.12
CA SER A 210 -21.20 3.69 -5.67
C SER A 210 -21.42 3.29 -4.21
N GLY A 211 -21.96 2.10 -4.00
CA GLY A 211 -22.32 1.61 -2.67
C GLY A 211 -21.13 1.19 -1.82
N MET A 212 -19.99 1.90 -1.91
CA MET A 212 -18.82 1.65 -1.08
C MET A 212 -18.90 2.44 0.22
N HIS A 213 -18.85 1.76 1.34
CA HIS A 213 -18.66 2.37 2.66
C HIS A 213 -17.37 1.83 3.29
N PHE A 214 -16.49 2.74 3.71
CA PHE A 214 -15.25 2.40 4.41
C PHE A 214 -15.24 3.04 5.78
N GLN A 215 -15.03 2.25 6.83
CA GLN A 215 -14.93 2.73 8.21
C GLN A 215 -13.77 2.06 8.94
N ILE A 216 -13.21 2.79 9.90
CA ILE A 216 -12.19 2.25 10.80
C ILE A 216 -12.87 1.80 12.09
N LYS A 217 -12.61 0.54 12.48
CA LYS A 217 -13.05 -0.04 13.75
C LYS A 217 -11.88 -0.04 14.72
N SER A 218 -12.07 0.54 15.91
CA SER A 218 -11.09 0.47 16.99
C SER A 218 -11.11 -0.91 17.65
N LEU A 219 -9.94 -1.42 18.00
CA LEU A 219 -9.79 -2.62 18.83
C LEU A 219 -9.89 -2.31 20.32
N VAL A 220 -9.72 -1.05 20.71
CA VAL A 220 -9.87 -0.59 22.09
C VAL A 220 -11.30 -0.11 22.26
N SER A 221 -12.08 -0.80 23.11
CA SER A 221 -13.40 -0.32 23.51
C SER A 221 -13.26 1.01 24.27
N GLU A 222 -14.10 1.99 23.97
CA GLU A 222 -14.17 3.26 24.70
C GLU A 222 -14.69 3.10 26.17
N GLN A 223 -14.78 1.88 26.66
CA GLN A 223 -15.22 1.57 28.02
C GLN A 223 -13.98 1.29 28.87
N GLY A 224 -13.45 2.31 29.51
CA GLY A 224 -12.49 2.15 30.60
C GLY A 224 -11.35 3.17 30.62
N LEU A 225 -11.64 4.41 30.93
CA LEU A 225 -10.80 5.33 31.68
C LEU A 225 -11.66 6.01 32.72
#